data_12acf0e3f1bcb5eb9f38652d0909c1dd
#
_entry.id   12acf0e3f1bcb5eb9f38652d0909c1dd
#
_cell.length_a   1.000
_cell.length_b   1.000
_cell.length_c   1.000
_cell.angle_alpha   90.00
_cell.angle_beta   90.00
_cell.angle_gamma   90.00
#
_symmetry.space_group_name_H-M   'P 1'
#
loop_
_entity.id
_entity.type
_entity.pdbx_description
1 polymer ?
#
loop_
_entity_poly.entity_id
_entity_poly.type
_entity_poly.pdbx_seq_one_letter_code
_entity_poly.pdbx_strand_id
1 'polypeptide(L)'
;MKGVLPVYKDSFFCGFNREDGLRLQMMYEPKLVYCHVNLDNRFEGYTDVLHGGLVFGILDVIVWYAIFMETKKIGMTRKTEMEFFKPVMSGSPYIAKGQFLRIEDRDIIATAWMEDHQGDVYAKVDALFREGKDLPVDHFINKFDFSRTDPEIKAYFLSLLE
;
A
#
# COMPACT_ATOMS: atom_id res chain seq x y z
N MET A 1 -7.02 14.34 9.69
CA MET A 1 -7.67 13.14 9.09
C MET A 1 -6.83 11.92 9.42
N LYS A 2 -7.45 10.86 9.90
CA LYS A 2 -6.86 9.54 10.12
C LYS A 2 -7.95 8.48 10.07
N GLY A 3 -7.60 7.23 9.75
CA GLY A 3 -8.57 6.13 9.78
C GLY A 3 -8.44 5.16 8.60
N VAL A 4 -9.53 4.44 8.32
CA VAL A 4 -9.62 3.40 7.30
C VAL A 4 -9.72 4.02 5.91
N LEU A 5 -8.78 3.63 5.03
CA LEU A 5 -8.76 4.04 3.63
C LEU A 5 -9.73 3.19 2.78
N PRO A 6 -10.27 3.78 1.69
CA PRO A 6 -10.96 2.96 0.68
C PRO A 6 -9.96 2.03 -0.01
N VAL A 7 -10.45 0.91 -0.52
CA VAL A 7 -9.63 -0.06 -1.23
C VAL A 7 -10.08 -0.19 -2.68
N TYR A 8 -9.14 -0.43 -3.59
CA TYR A 8 -9.46 -0.68 -4.99
C TYR A 8 -10.20 -2.03 -5.11
N LYS A 9 -11.43 -2.03 -5.66
CA LYS A 9 -12.37 -3.17 -5.62
C LYS A 9 -11.76 -4.49 -6.07
N ASP A 10 -11.00 -4.45 -7.17
CA ASP A 10 -10.49 -5.63 -7.85
C ASP A 10 -9.01 -5.92 -7.51
N SER A 11 -8.43 -5.18 -6.56
CA SER A 11 -7.03 -5.40 -6.16
C SER A 11 -6.84 -6.76 -5.51
N PHE A 12 -5.84 -7.51 -5.97
CA PHE A 12 -5.41 -8.75 -5.31
C PHE A 12 -4.96 -8.51 -3.87
N PHE A 13 -4.34 -7.36 -3.59
CA PHE A 13 -3.79 -7.07 -2.25
C PHE A 13 -4.83 -6.55 -1.26
N CYS A 14 -5.77 -5.70 -1.69
CA CYS A 14 -6.67 -5.01 -0.77
C CYS A 14 -8.17 -5.13 -1.10
N GLY A 15 -8.55 -5.67 -2.26
CA GLY A 15 -9.96 -5.84 -2.63
C GLY A 15 -10.69 -6.85 -1.74
N PHE A 16 -11.75 -6.41 -1.04
CA PHE A 16 -12.45 -7.26 -0.07
C PHE A 16 -13.28 -8.37 -0.72
N ASN A 17 -13.73 -8.15 -1.95
CA ASN A 17 -14.60 -9.10 -2.66
C ASN A 17 -13.84 -10.22 -3.39
N ARG A 18 -12.51 -10.19 -3.36
CA ARG A 18 -11.67 -11.24 -3.95
C ARG A 18 -11.44 -12.37 -2.97
N GLU A 19 -11.92 -13.57 -3.30
CA GLU A 19 -11.69 -14.78 -2.49
C GLU A 19 -10.25 -15.25 -2.54
N ASP A 20 -9.57 -15.01 -3.66
CA ASP A 20 -8.17 -15.36 -3.91
C ASP A 20 -7.16 -14.28 -3.45
N GLY A 21 -7.65 -13.12 -2.97
CA GLY A 21 -6.82 -11.98 -2.57
C GLY A 21 -6.44 -11.95 -1.09
N LEU A 22 -5.57 -11.01 -0.74
CA LEU A 22 -5.07 -10.83 0.63
C LEU A 22 -6.04 -10.05 1.52
N ARG A 23 -6.91 -9.24 0.94
CA ARG A 23 -7.92 -8.40 1.65
C ARG A 23 -7.32 -7.51 2.73
N LEU A 24 -6.15 -6.93 2.46
CA LEU A 24 -5.47 -6.05 3.40
C LEU A 24 -6.24 -4.76 3.61
N GLN A 25 -6.48 -4.40 4.86
CA GLN A 25 -7.12 -3.15 5.24
C GLN A 25 -6.08 -2.04 5.33
N MET A 26 -6.15 -1.07 4.42
CA MET A 26 -5.27 0.09 4.43
C MET A 26 -5.74 1.12 5.45
N MET A 27 -4.81 1.64 6.22
CA MET A 27 -5.01 2.64 7.27
C MET A 27 -4.16 3.87 6.98
N TYR A 28 -4.65 5.03 7.38
CA TYR A 28 -3.93 6.30 7.25
C TYR A 28 -3.82 7.02 8.59
N GLU A 29 -2.63 7.51 8.85
CA GLU A 29 -2.34 8.57 9.82
C GLU A 29 -1.53 9.67 9.11
N PRO A 30 -1.50 10.92 9.61
CA PRO A 30 -0.76 11.99 8.94
C PRO A 30 0.66 11.58 8.54
N LYS A 31 0.93 11.60 7.24
CA LYS A 31 2.19 11.19 6.59
C LYS A 31 2.53 9.69 6.65
N LEU A 32 1.62 8.83 7.10
CA LEU A 32 1.86 7.40 7.20
C LEU A 32 0.66 6.60 6.69
N VAL A 33 0.90 5.69 5.77
CA VAL A 33 -0.05 4.63 5.42
C VAL A 33 0.47 3.31 5.99
N TYR A 34 -0.43 2.47 6.51
CA TYR A 34 -0.04 1.17 7.05
C TYR A 34 -1.15 0.13 6.90
N CYS A 35 -0.78 -1.14 6.99
CA CYS A 35 -1.72 -2.24 7.17
C CYS A 35 -1.12 -3.34 8.05
N HIS A 36 -1.99 -4.07 8.73
CA HIS A 36 -1.61 -5.29 9.44
C HIS A 36 -1.54 -6.45 8.46
N VAL A 37 -0.47 -7.23 8.55
CA VAL A 37 -0.20 -8.38 7.69
C VAL A 37 -0.05 -9.62 8.55
N ASN A 38 -0.90 -10.62 8.29
CA ASN A 38 -0.76 -11.96 8.87
C ASN A 38 -1.26 -12.96 7.82
N LEU A 39 -0.34 -13.55 7.09
CA LEU A 39 -0.61 -14.41 5.95
C LEU A 39 -0.18 -15.84 6.23
N ASP A 40 -0.98 -16.78 5.78
CA ASP A 40 -0.77 -18.20 5.99
C ASP A 40 0.15 -18.83 4.92
N ASN A 41 0.31 -20.15 5.00
CA ASN A 41 1.21 -20.92 4.16
C ASN A 41 0.83 -20.98 2.68
N ARG A 42 -0.34 -20.52 2.26
CA ARG A 42 -0.73 -20.42 0.84
C ARG A 42 0.15 -19.43 0.06
N PHE A 43 0.83 -18.55 0.78
CA PHE A 43 1.63 -17.46 0.22
C PHE A 43 3.15 -17.65 0.42
N GLU A 44 3.57 -18.87 0.71
CA GLU A 44 4.98 -19.22 0.90
C GLU A 44 5.75 -19.32 -0.42
N GLY A 45 7.03 -18.94 -0.38
CA GLY A 45 8.01 -19.26 -1.41
C GLY A 45 8.90 -20.43 -0.99
N TYR A 46 9.41 -20.39 0.22
CA TYR A 46 10.07 -21.50 0.93
C TYR A 46 9.20 -21.89 2.12
N THR A 47 9.37 -23.10 2.63
CA THR A 47 8.64 -23.56 3.81
C THR A 47 8.74 -22.55 4.95
N ASP A 48 7.60 -22.19 5.52
CA ASP A 48 7.40 -21.20 6.58
C ASP A 48 7.80 -19.75 6.24
N VAL A 49 8.19 -19.45 4.98
CA VAL A 49 8.61 -18.10 4.57
C VAL A 49 7.71 -17.58 3.46
N LEU A 50 7.13 -16.39 3.66
CA LEU A 50 6.34 -15.71 2.63
C LEU A 50 7.18 -15.43 1.40
N HIS A 51 6.58 -15.59 0.21
CA HIS A 51 7.26 -15.31 -1.04
C HIS A 51 7.68 -13.83 -1.12
N GLY A 52 8.96 -13.57 -1.41
CA GLY A 52 9.52 -12.21 -1.46
C GLY A 52 8.81 -11.28 -2.45
N GLY A 53 8.35 -11.82 -3.58
CA GLY A 53 7.53 -11.06 -4.54
C GLY A 53 6.17 -10.63 -3.97
N LEU A 54 5.59 -11.41 -3.06
CA LEU A 54 4.36 -11.01 -2.36
C LEU A 54 4.63 -9.89 -1.35
N VAL A 55 5.70 -10.01 -0.57
CA VAL A 55 6.13 -8.97 0.37
C VAL A 55 6.39 -7.66 -0.38
N PHE A 56 7.10 -7.73 -1.51
CA PHE A 56 7.30 -6.57 -2.39
C PHE A 56 5.98 -5.97 -2.87
N GLY A 57 5.03 -6.78 -3.36
CA GLY A 57 3.74 -6.31 -3.83
C GLY A 57 2.90 -5.61 -2.76
N ILE A 58 2.94 -6.10 -1.51
CA ILE A 58 2.31 -5.43 -0.37
C ILE A 58 2.90 -4.03 -0.16
N LEU A 59 4.24 -3.92 -0.17
CA LEU A 59 4.93 -2.65 0.02
C LEU A 59 4.70 -1.68 -1.14
N ASP A 60 4.64 -2.17 -2.39
CA ASP A 60 4.33 -1.36 -3.57
C ASP A 60 2.93 -0.73 -3.49
N VAL A 61 1.93 -1.50 -3.08
CA VAL A 61 0.56 -0.98 -2.85
C VAL A 61 0.55 0.09 -1.77
N ILE A 62 1.25 -0.11 -0.67
CA ILE A 62 1.33 0.86 0.43
C ILE A 62 2.01 2.15 -0.03
N VAL A 63 3.08 2.07 -0.82
CA VAL A 63 3.73 3.24 -1.44
C VAL A 63 2.74 4.02 -2.29
N TRP A 64 1.93 3.34 -3.12
CA TRP A 64 0.91 4.00 -3.93
C TRP A 64 -0.07 4.81 -3.08
N TYR A 65 -0.61 4.23 -2.01
CA TYR A 65 -1.50 4.93 -1.09
C TYR A 65 -0.81 6.09 -0.38
N ALA A 66 0.44 5.92 0.07
CA ALA A 66 1.20 6.97 0.72
C ALA A 66 1.40 8.18 -0.20
N ILE A 67 1.74 7.94 -1.47
CA ILE A 67 1.85 8.98 -2.49
C ILE A 67 0.50 9.68 -2.70
N PHE A 68 -0.57 8.90 -2.91
CA PHE A 68 -1.88 9.47 -3.22
C PHE A 68 -2.43 10.33 -2.08
N MET A 69 -2.31 9.88 -0.84
CA MET A 69 -2.81 10.61 0.34
C MET A 69 -2.11 11.96 0.56
N GLU A 70 -0.82 12.06 0.24
CA GLU A 70 -0.04 13.27 0.44
C GLU A 70 -0.04 14.21 -0.78
N THR A 71 -0.19 13.68 -1.99
CA THR A 71 0.00 14.46 -3.22
C THR A 71 -1.23 14.57 -4.09
N LYS A 72 -2.24 13.72 -3.90
CA LYS A 72 -3.41 13.53 -4.79
C LYS A 72 -3.04 13.09 -6.21
N LYS A 73 -1.79 12.73 -6.44
CA LYS A 73 -1.27 12.32 -7.75
C LYS A 73 -1.40 10.82 -7.93
N ILE A 74 -1.74 10.44 -9.14
CA ILE A 74 -1.72 9.04 -9.57
C ILE A 74 -0.41 8.82 -10.31
N GLY A 75 0.38 7.90 -9.80
CA GLY A 75 1.63 7.50 -10.41
C GLY A 75 1.69 6.00 -10.62
N MET A 76 2.58 5.60 -11.53
CA MET A 76 2.92 4.20 -11.74
C MET A 76 4.36 3.94 -11.29
N THR A 77 4.57 2.79 -10.68
CA THR A 77 5.90 2.33 -10.27
C THR A 77 6.84 2.29 -11.48
N ARG A 78 7.95 3.01 -11.40
CA ARG A 78 8.96 3.07 -12.46
C ARG A 78 10.23 2.33 -12.08
N LYS A 79 10.68 2.51 -10.85
CA LYS A 79 11.89 1.88 -10.32
C LYS A 79 11.72 1.62 -8.84
N THR A 80 12.23 0.49 -8.38
CA THR A 80 12.28 0.15 -6.96
C THR A 80 13.62 -0.45 -6.61
N GLU A 81 14.04 -0.22 -5.37
CA GLU A 81 15.16 -0.91 -4.74
C GLU A 81 14.61 -1.60 -3.49
N MET A 82 14.71 -2.92 -3.45
CA MET A 82 14.16 -3.75 -2.39
C MET A 82 15.26 -4.44 -1.62
N GLU A 83 15.21 -4.31 -0.30
CA GLU A 83 16.10 -5.02 0.62
C GLU A 83 15.29 -5.95 1.52
N PHE A 84 15.80 -7.17 1.69
CA PHE A 84 15.30 -8.16 2.66
C PHE A 84 16.35 -8.35 3.74
N PHE A 85 16.05 -7.92 4.95
CA PHE A 85 16.96 -8.02 6.11
C PHE A 85 16.80 -9.34 6.86
N LYS A 86 15.55 -9.83 6.92
CA LYS A 86 15.14 -11.05 7.61
C LYS A 86 14.04 -11.76 6.81
N PRO A 87 13.94 -13.10 6.86
CA PRO A 87 12.79 -13.79 6.26
C PRO A 87 11.48 -13.39 6.95
N VAL A 88 10.47 -13.05 6.15
CA VAL A 88 9.11 -12.78 6.64
C VAL A 88 8.40 -14.11 6.78
N MET A 89 8.08 -14.53 8.00
CA MET A 89 7.52 -15.84 8.28
C MET A 89 6.01 -15.88 8.03
N SER A 90 5.51 -16.95 7.42
CA SER A 90 4.08 -17.21 7.32
C SER A 90 3.47 -17.47 8.72
N GLY A 91 2.20 -17.09 8.90
CA GLY A 91 1.49 -17.23 10.17
C GLY A 91 1.95 -16.29 11.29
N SER A 92 2.89 -15.39 11.01
CA SER A 92 3.37 -14.38 11.97
C SER A 92 2.79 -13.00 11.64
N PRO A 93 2.50 -12.18 12.68
CA PRO A 93 1.95 -10.85 12.48
C PRO A 93 3.05 -9.81 12.20
N TYR A 94 2.82 -8.98 11.19
CA TYR A 94 3.67 -7.83 10.82
C TYR A 94 2.82 -6.58 10.61
N ILE A 95 3.48 -5.44 10.53
CA ILE A 95 2.91 -4.17 10.09
C ILE A 95 3.71 -3.70 8.88
N ALA A 96 3.04 -3.50 7.76
CA ALA A 96 3.62 -2.85 6.59
C ALA A 96 3.27 -1.36 6.64
N LYS A 97 4.26 -0.49 6.46
CA LYS A 97 4.17 0.97 6.59
C LYS A 97 4.77 1.64 5.37
N GLY A 98 4.24 2.81 4.99
CA GLY A 98 4.78 3.59 3.88
C GLY A 98 4.63 5.08 4.05
N GLN A 99 5.56 5.81 3.47
CA GLN A 99 5.64 7.26 3.53
C GLN A 99 6.01 7.85 2.17
N PHE A 100 5.32 8.93 1.82
CA PHE A 100 5.78 9.83 0.76
C PHE A 100 6.99 10.62 1.25
N LEU A 101 7.99 10.81 0.41
CA LEU A 101 9.20 11.55 0.75
C LEU A 101 9.26 12.92 0.05
N ARG A 102 9.21 12.92 -1.30
CA ARG A 102 9.33 14.15 -2.09
C ARG A 102 8.95 13.94 -3.56
N ILE A 103 8.81 15.05 -4.27
CA ILE A 103 8.67 15.08 -5.73
C ILE A 103 9.93 15.72 -6.33
N GLU A 104 10.46 15.10 -7.37
CA GLU A 104 11.55 15.62 -8.21
C GLU A 104 11.07 15.63 -9.67
N ASP A 105 10.75 16.81 -10.16
CA ASP A 105 10.08 17.00 -11.47
C ASP A 105 8.77 16.20 -11.57
N ARG A 106 8.78 15.09 -12.33
CA ARG A 106 7.66 14.17 -12.49
C ARG A 106 7.85 12.87 -11.71
N ASP A 107 8.97 12.72 -11.06
CA ASP A 107 9.28 11.54 -10.26
C ASP A 107 8.84 11.76 -8.81
N ILE A 108 8.11 10.79 -8.29
CA ILE A 108 7.56 10.82 -6.92
C ILE A 108 8.31 9.77 -6.14
N ILE A 109 9.01 10.19 -5.10
CA ILE A 109 9.86 9.35 -4.28
C ILE A 109 9.13 9.00 -2.99
N ALA A 110 9.07 7.72 -2.68
CA ALA A 110 8.45 7.21 -1.46
C ALA A 110 9.18 5.96 -0.97
N THR A 111 8.91 5.57 0.25
CA THR A 111 9.49 4.38 0.87
C THR A 111 8.43 3.59 1.61
N ALA A 112 8.60 2.28 1.71
CA ALA A 112 7.77 1.42 2.57
C ALA A 112 8.63 0.33 3.19
N TRP A 113 8.17 -0.19 4.33
CA TRP A 113 8.87 -1.25 5.06
C TRP A 113 7.88 -2.16 5.77
N MET A 114 8.32 -3.35 6.08
CA MET A 114 7.59 -4.32 6.90
C MET A 114 8.37 -4.57 8.18
N GLU A 115 7.70 -4.41 9.31
CA GLU A 115 8.28 -4.59 10.64
C GLU A 115 7.40 -5.50 11.51
N ASP A 116 7.99 -6.08 12.54
CA ASP A 116 7.25 -6.79 13.58
C ASP A 116 6.75 -5.84 14.69
N HIS A 117 6.10 -6.39 15.71
CA HIS A 117 5.59 -5.61 16.85
C HIS A 117 6.67 -4.99 17.74
N GLN A 118 7.91 -5.40 17.58
CA GLN A 118 9.06 -4.84 18.31
C GLN A 118 9.72 -3.69 17.54
N GLY A 119 9.31 -3.49 16.28
CA GLY A 119 9.85 -2.48 15.39
C GLY A 119 11.07 -2.95 14.60
N ASP A 120 11.36 -4.26 14.63
CA ASP A 120 12.41 -4.85 13.80
C ASP A 120 11.97 -4.89 12.35
N VAL A 121 12.76 -4.28 11.46
CA VAL A 121 12.47 -4.23 10.01
C VAL A 121 12.94 -5.50 9.33
N TYR A 122 12.04 -6.13 8.59
CA TYR A 122 12.27 -7.36 7.83
C TYR A 122 12.52 -7.12 6.35
N ALA A 123 11.84 -6.15 5.78
CA ALA A 123 11.98 -5.78 4.38
C ALA A 123 11.72 -4.29 4.20
N LYS A 124 12.37 -3.67 3.21
CA LYS A 124 12.21 -2.26 2.86
C LYS A 124 12.24 -2.08 1.35
N VAL A 125 11.42 -1.18 0.84
CA VAL A 125 11.46 -0.72 -0.54
C VAL A 125 11.62 0.79 -0.61
N ASP A 126 12.56 1.26 -1.41
CA ASP A 126 12.63 2.64 -1.87
C ASP A 126 12.12 2.68 -3.31
N ALA A 127 11.12 3.51 -3.56
CA ALA A 127 10.36 3.50 -4.79
C ALA A 127 10.33 4.87 -5.48
N LEU A 128 10.50 4.83 -6.80
CA LEU A 128 10.31 5.95 -7.69
C LEU A 128 9.07 5.67 -8.55
N PHE A 129 8.07 6.51 -8.39
CA PHE A 129 6.86 6.52 -9.22
C PHE A 129 6.94 7.65 -10.25
N ARG A 130 6.37 7.42 -11.41
CA ARG A 130 6.19 8.46 -12.43
C ARG A 130 4.73 8.88 -12.47
N GLU A 131 4.47 10.20 -12.31
CA GLU A 131 3.13 10.76 -12.47
C GLU A 131 2.58 10.49 -13.88
N GLY A 132 1.39 9.92 -13.95
CA GLY A 132 0.64 9.73 -15.19
C GLY A 132 -0.03 11.02 -15.63
N LYS A 133 0.40 11.61 -16.75
CA LYS A 133 -0.16 12.88 -17.24
C LYS A 133 -1.63 12.80 -17.66
N ASP A 134 -2.06 11.62 -18.11
CA ASP A 134 -3.37 11.39 -18.72
C ASP A 134 -4.21 10.37 -17.92
N LEU A 135 -3.89 10.19 -16.63
CA LEU A 135 -4.65 9.30 -15.75
C LEU A 135 -5.70 10.13 -14.99
N PRO A 136 -6.97 10.09 -15.40
CA PRO A 136 -8.01 10.86 -14.75
C PRO A 136 -8.26 10.32 -13.33
N VAL A 137 -8.20 11.20 -12.34
CA VAL A 137 -8.39 10.86 -10.92
C VAL A 137 -9.76 10.23 -10.68
N ASP A 138 -10.79 10.75 -11.34
CA ASP A 138 -12.16 10.24 -11.26
C ASP A 138 -12.28 8.77 -11.69
N HIS A 139 -11.55 8.34 -12.72
CA HIS A 139 -11.52 6.95 -13.16
C HIS A 139 -11.05 6.00 -12.04
N PHE A 140 -10.05 6.43 -11.26
CA PHE A 140 -9.53 5.65 -10.13
C PHE A 140 -10.48 5.68 -8.94
N ILE A 141 -10.98 6.87 -8.55
CA ILE A 141 -11.86 7.02 -7.39
C ILE A 141 -13.15 6.22 -7.57
N ASN A 142 -13.72 6.19 -8.77
CA ASN A 142 -14.92 5.41 -9.06
C ASN A 142 -14.74 3.88 -8.95
N LYS A 143 -13.50 3.39 -8.88
CA LYS A 143 -13.17 1.97 -8.69
C LYS A 143 -12.91 1.58 -7.23
N PHE A 144 -12.94 2.55 -6.33
CA PHE A 144 -12.77 2.27 -4.91
C PHE A 144 -14.03 1.73 -4.25
N ASP A 145 -13.84 0.84 -3.30
CA ASP A 145 -14.85 0.39 -2.35
C ASP A 145 -14.72 1.24 -1.07
N PHE A 146 -15.77 2.02 -0.79
CA PHE A 146 -15.86 2.88 0.39
C PHE A 146 -16.65 2.26 1.54
N SER A 147 -17.04 1.00 1.45
CA SER A 147 -17.96 0.36 2.42
C SER A 147 -17.42 0.34 3.85
N ARG A 148 -16.10 0.32 4.01
CA ARG A 148 -15.42 0.31 5.32
C ARG A 148 -14.65 1.59 5.62
N THR A 149 -14.71 2.58 4.74
CA THR A 149 -13.93 3.82 4.85
C THR A 149 -14.51 4.75 5.89
N ASP A 150 -13.66 5.35 6.71
CA ASP A 150 -14.07 6.37 7.66
C ASP A 150 -14.69 7.59 6.95
N PRO A 151 -15.76 8.19 7.52
CA PRO A 151 -16.54 9.24 6.86
C PRO A 151 -15.70 10.44 6.40
N GLU A 152 -14.73 10.88 7.21
CA GLU A 152 -13.86 12.02 6.90
C GLU A 152 -12.97 11.71 5.68
N ILE A 153 -12.41 10.49 5.65
CA ILE A 153 -11.57 10.02 4.53
C ILE A 153 -12.42 9.85 3.28
N LYS A 154 -13.62 9.28 3.41
CA LYS A 154 -14.55 9.16 2.28
C LYS A 154 -14.89 10.53 1.69
N ALA A 155 -15.21 11.51 2.51
CA ALA A 155 -15.49 12.88 2.07
C ALA A 155 -14.27 13.48 1.32
N TYR A 156 -13.05 13.26 1.84
CA TYR A 156 -11.82 13.70 1.17
C TYR A 156 -11.68 13.10 -0.24
N PHE A 157 -11.86 11.79 -0.40
CA PHE A 157 -11.77 11.15 -1.72
C PHE A 157 -12.85 11.66 -2.68
N LEU A 158 -14.10 11.81 -2.22
CA LEU A 158 -15.19 12.26 -3.07
C LEU A 158 -15.03 13.74 -3.49
N SER A 159 -14.42 14.58 -2.67
CA SER A 159 -14.11 15.98 -3.01
C SER A 159 -13.09 16.12 -4.16
N LEU A 160 -12.40 15.05 -4.54
CA LEU A 160 -11.49 15.05 -5.68
C LEU A 160 -12.21 14.82 -7.03
N LEU A 161 -13.53 14.55 -6.99
CA LEU A 161 -14.38 14.41 -8.18
C LEU A 161 -15.05 15.72 -8.60
N GLU A 162 -15.01 16.75 -7.74
CA GLU A 162 -15.53 18.10 -7.98
C GLU A 162 -14.50 18.97 -8.72
#